data_972d32ac3577ae174e2c4ab93f9dd07b
#
_entry.id   972d32ac3577ae174e2c4ab93f9dd07b
#
_cell.length_a   1.000
_cell.length_b   1.000
_cell.length_c   1.000
_cell.angle_alpha   90.00
_cell.angle_beta   90.00
_cell.angle_gamma   90.00
#
_symmetry.space_group_name_H-M   'P 1'
#
loop_
_entity.id
_entity.type
_entity.pdbx_description
1 polymer ?
#
loop_
_entity_poly.entity_id
_entity_poly.type
_entity_poly.pdbx_seq_one_letter_code
_entity_poly.pdbx_strand_id
1 'polypeptide(L)'
;DGAVGAWGFPRGGMGAVSGALAGAFQEHGGQIRTNAGVDQIMVKRGKVTGVRLENGEEILADRVVSNLDAKKTFLGLMDPKDAGEKVVKAAKRYKSRGSSAKVNIALNGIPEFPALPKGSELIKGDFHIIDNMEAYERGYDEWKEGKWSTNPYLDLLIPTLTDPSMAPPGKHYMTCFVQYCPAKVDGQDWSADLLKQFGDNVVNSIAKYSPNFKDFIEHM
;
A
#
# COMPACT_ATOMS: atom_id res chain seq x y z
N ASP A 1 1.62 14.16 22.91
CA ASP A 1 2.56 15.29 23.04
C ASP A 1 3.49 15.37 21.83
N GLY A 2 2.91 15.32 20.63
CA GLY A 2 3.71 15.28 19.40
C GLY A 2 4.23 16.64 18.99
N ALA A 3 5.50 16.73 18.62
CA ALA A 3 5.99 17.84 17.81
C ALA A 3 5.25 17.86 16.47
N VAL A 4 5.06 19.05 15.89
CA VAL A 4 4.47 19.18 14.55
C VAL A 4 5.31 18.37 13.56
N GLY A 5 4.65 17.47 12.81
CA GLY A 5 5.34 16.57 11.87
C GLY A 5 5.88 15.27 12.48
N ALA A 6 5.65 15.00 13.77
CA ALA A 6 6.03 13.72 14.38
C ALA A 6 5.17 12.57 13.83
N TRP A 7 5.80 11.43 13.60
CA TRP A 7 5.12 10.19 13.21
C TRP A 7 4.86 9.34 14.44
N GLY A 8 3.68 8.70 14.47
CA GLY A 8 3.32 7.77 15.51
C GLY A 8 3.19 6.36 14.94
N PHE A 9 3.72 5.38 15.68
CA PHE A 9 3.59 3.97 15.32
C PHE A 9 2.60 3.30 16.28
N PRO A 10 1.42 2.89 15.81
CA PRO A 10 0.45 2.22 16.67
C PRO A 10 0.95 0.83 17.05
N ARG A 11 0.79 0.46 18.31
CA ARG A 11 1.08 -0.89 18.78
C ARG A 11 0.19 -1.90 18.07
N GLY A 12 0.78 -2.96 17.51
CA GLY A 12 0.09 -3.93 16.66
C GLY A 12 -0.03 -3.51 15.19
N GLY A 13 0.70 -2.43 14.79
CA GLY A 13 0.75 -1.95 13.42
C GLY A 13 -0.50 -1.20 12.96
N MET A 14 -0.56 -0.87 11.67
CA MET A 14 -1.68 -0.13 11.09
C MET A 14 -3.02 -0.87 11.18
N GLY A 15 -3.00 -2.21 11.25
CA GLY A 15 -4.20 -3.01 11.49
C GLY A 15 -4.89 -2.69 12.82
N ALA A 16 -4.14 -2.30 13.84
CA ALA A 16 -4.71 -1.89 15.14
C ALA A 16 -5.55 -0.61 15.01
N VAL A 17 -5.18 0.33 14.14
CA VAL A 17 -5.99 1.52 13.85
C VAL A 17 -7.32 1.14 13.20
N SER A 18 -7.28 0.25 12.21
CA SER A 18 -8.50 -0.26 11.57
C SER A 18 -9.38 -1.01 12.57
N GLY A 19 -8.77 -1.81 13.47
CA GLY A 19 -9.48 -2.52 14.54
C GLY A 19 -10.15 -1.56 15.53
N ALA A 20 -9.47 -0.48 15.92
CA ALA A 20 -10.04 0.53 16.81
C ALA A 20 -11.23 1.26 16.17
N LEU A 21 -11.13 1.60 14.89
CA LEU A 21 -12.23 2.20 14.13
C LEU A 21 -13.41 1.24 14.00
N ALA A 22 -13.14 -0.04 13.73
CA ALA A 22 -14.16 -1.08 13.66
C ALA A 22 -14.88 -1.26 15.01
N GLY A 23 -14.14 -1.29 16.13
CA GLY A 23 -14.72 -1.36 17.48
C GLY A 23 -15.61 -0.17 17.76
N ALA A 24 -15.14 1.05 17.53
CA ALA A 24 -15.94 2.26 17.73
C ALA A 24 -17.22 2.25 16.86
N PHE A 25 -17.12 1.80 15.60
CA PHE A 25 -18.29 1.69 14.72
C PHE A 25 -19.32 0.71 15.26
N GLN A 26 -18.88 -0.45 15.77
CA GLN A 26 -19.76 -1.46 16.37
C GLN A 26 -20.40 -0.98 17.69
N GLU A 27 -19.66 -0.25 18.55
CA GLU A 27 -20.19 0.36 19.76
C GLU A 27 -21.33 1.35 19.48
N HIS A 28 -21.32 1.98 18.30
CA HIS A 28 -22.40 2.85 17.83
C HIS A 28 -23.50 2.09 17.04
N GLY A 29 -23.56 0.78 17.15
CA GLY A 29 -24.58 -0.05 16.50
C GLY A 29 -24.28 -0.40 15.03
N GLY A 30 -23.11 -0.10 14.56
CA GLY A 30 -22.68 -0.47 13.19
C GLY A 30 -22.46 -1.98 13.05
N GLN A 31 -22.76 -2.51 11.88
CA GLN A 31 -22.53 -3.92 11.54
C GLN A 31 -21.42 -4.06 10.50
N ILE A 32 -20.46 -4.92 10.79
CA ILE A 32 -19.33 -5.21 9.88
C ILE A 32 -19.52 -6.61 9.32
N ARG A 33 -19.48 -6.73 8.00
CA ARG A 33 -19.50 -8.01 7.27
C ARG A 33 -18.24 -8.13 6.43
N THR A 34 -17.45 -9.13 6.73
CA THR A 34 -16.29 -9.54 5.91
C THR A 34 -16.72 -10.63 4.94
N ASN A 35 -15.89 -10.89 3.91
CA ASN A 35 -16.19 -11.86 2.85
C ASN A 35 -17.56 -11.60 2.18
N ALA A 36 -17.94 -10.34 2.07
CA ALA A 36 -19.19 -9.86 1.50
C ALA A 36 -18.89 -8.94 0.31
N GLY A 37 -18.29 -9.51 -0.73
CA GLY A 37 -17.99 -8.78 -1.97
C GLY A 37 -19.26 -8.21 -2.58
N VAL A 38 -19.23 -6.90 -2.92
CA VAL A 38 -20.36 -6.24 -3.57
C VAL A 38 -20.20 -6.37 -5.08
N ASP A 39 -21.21 -6.92 -5.74
CA ASP A 39 -21.32 -7.08 -7.19
C ASP A 39 -21.97 -5.87 -7.87
N GLN A 40 -22.98 -5.28 -7.21
CA GLN A 40 -23.74 -4.19 -7.81
C GLN A 40 -24.25 -3.19 -6.77
N ILE A 41 -24.21 -1.90 -7.12
CA ILE A 41 -24.98 -0.85 -6.47
C ILE A 41 -26.34 -0.79 -7.18
N MET A 42 -27.40 -1.12 -6.46
CA MET A 42 -28.76 -1.18 -7.03
C MET A 42 -29.37 0.22 -7.12
N VAL A 43 -29.91 0.53 -8.30
CA VAL A 43 -30.60 1.79 -8.56
C VAL A 43 -32.01 1.50 -9.12
N LYS A 44 -33.02 2.19 -8.59
CA LYS A 44 -34.40 2.10 -9.08
C LYS A 44 -34.96 3.51 -9.26
N ARG A 45 -35.43 3.82 -10.46
CA ARG A 45 -35.98 5.14 -10.81
C ARG A 45 -35.06 6.31 -10.43
N GLY A 46 -33.74 6.15 -10.69
CA GLY A 46 -32.73 7.16 -10.42
C GLY A 46 -32.36 7.35 -8.94
N LYS A 47 -32.77 6.43 -8.06
CA LYS A 47 -32.41 6.43 -6.64
C LYS A 47 -31.68 5.15 -6.28
N VAL A 48 -30.61 5.24 -5.50
CA VAL A 48 -29.95 4.10 -4.89
C VAL A 48 -30.94 3.41 -3.94
N THR A 49 -31.01 2.08 -3.99
CA THR A 49 -31.87 1.25 -3.14
C THR A 49 -31.11 0.24 -2.30
N GLY A 50 -29.80 0.13 -2.47
CA GLY A 50 -28.93 -0.77 -1.73
C GLY A 50 -27.80 -1.33 -2.56
N VAL A 51 -27.29 -2.48 -2.15
CA VAL A 51 -26.24 -3.23 -2.85
C VAL A 51 -26.66 -4.69 -3.01
N ARG A 52 -26.18 -5.32 -4.08
CA ARG A 52 -26.22 -6.77 -4.25
C ARG A 52 -24.82 -7.33 -4.04
N LEU A 53 -24.72 -8.39 -3.25
CA LEU A 53 -23.49 -9.11 -3.02
C LEU A 53 -23.23 -10.13 -4.14
N GLU A 54 -21.96 -10.57 -4.27
CA GLU A 54 -21.55 -11.59 -5.24
C GLU A 54 -22.30 -12.93 -5.07
N ASN A 55 -22.77 -13.24 -3.88
CA ASN A 55 -23.62 -14.42 -3.59
C ASN A 55 -25.10 -14.22 -3.97
N GLY A 56 -25.48 -13.07 -4.50
CA GLY A 56 -26.86 -12.72 -4.87
C GLY A 56 -27.72 -12.12 -3.76
N GLU A 57 -27.23 -12.02 -2.53
CA GLU A 57 -27.95 -11.37 -1.44
C GLU A 57 -28.10 -9.87 -1.68
N GLU A 58 -29.29 -9.34 -1.45
CA GLU A 58 -29.55 -7.89 -1.55
C GLU A 58 -29.62 -7.26 -0.16
N ILE A 59 -28.85 -6.20 0.05
CA ILE A 59 -28.89 -5.39 1.26
C ILE A 59 -29.50 -4.05 0.89
N LEU A 60 -30.69 -3.77 1.42
CA LEU A 60 -31.41 -2.53 1.15
C LEU A 60 -30.85 -1.38 1.98
N ALA A 61 -30.65 -0.21 1.35
CA ALA A 61 -30.21 1.02 1.99
C ALA A 61 -30.59 2.22 1.13
N ASP A 62 -30.97 3.29 1.79
CA ASP A 62 -31.29 4.58 1.12
C ASP A 62 -30.03 5.33 0.66
N ARG A 63 -28.87 4.97 1.19
CA ARG A 63 -27.57 5.57 0.89
C ARG A 63 -26.49 4.50 0.85
N VAL A 64 -25.63 4.60 -0.14
CA VAL A 64 -24.43 3.77 -0.27
C VAL A 64 -23.22 4.68 -0.36
N VAL A 65 -22.21 4.41 0.47
CA VAL A 65 -20.91 5.09 0.43
C VAL A 65 -19.88 4.11 -0.07
N SER A 66 -19.15 4.47 -1.11
CA SER A 66 -18.05 3.67 -1.68
C SER A 66 -16.73 4.38 -1.47
N ASN A 67 -15.76 3.70 -0.87
CA ASN A 67 -14.37 4.13 -0.79
C ASN A 67 -13.47 3.48 -1.85
N LEU A 68 -14.07 2.76 -2.80
CA LEU A 68 -13.37 2.22 -3.97
C LEU A 68 -12.99 3.35 -4.93
N ASP A 69 -12.05 3.08 -5.82
CA ASP A 69 -11.72 4.04 -6.88
C ASP A 69 -12.92 4.32 -7.80
N ALA A 70 -12.87 5.50 -8.47
CA ALA A 70 -13.98 5.97 -9.29
C ALA A 70 -14.34 5.01 -10.45
N LYS A 71 -13.36 4.30 -11.01
CA LYS A 71 -13.62 3.34 -12.10
C LYS A 71 -14.35 2.12 -11.57
N LYS A 72 -13.88 1.54 -10.47
CA LYS A 72 -14.56 0.41 -9.85
C LYS A 72 -15.98 0.76 -9.43
N THR A 73 -16.18 1.90 -8.78
CA THR A 73 -17.50 2.34 -8.35
C THR A 73 -18.44 2.60 -9.53
N PHE A 74 -18.06 3.47 -10.46
CA PHE A 74 -18.98 3.98 -11.50
C PHE A 74 -18.95 3.23 -12.81
N LEU A 75 -17.96 2.39 -13.07
CA LEU A 75 -17.88 1.57 -14.27
C LEU A 75 -17.97 0.07 -13.97
N GLY A 76 -17.71 -0.34 -12.72
CA GLY A 76 -17.77 -1.73 -12.28
C GLY A 76 -19.06 -2.06 -11.53
N LEU A 77 -19.39 -1.29 -10.49
CA LEU A 77 -20.52 -1.61 -9.60
C LEU A 77 -21.84 -0.94 -9.98
N MET A 78 -21.85 0.04 -10.87
CA MET A 78 -23.06 0.72 -11.32
C MET A 78 -23.33 0.46 -12.81
N ASP A 79 -24.62 0.36 -13.18
CA ASP A 79 -24.99 0.44 -14.59
C ASP A 79 -24.63 1.86 -15.09
N PRO A 80 -23.94 1.98 -16.23
CA PRO A 80 -23.59 3.27 -16.82
C PRO A 80 -24.79 4.21 -17.04
N LYS A 81 -25.99 3.64 -17.29
CA LYS A 81 -27.23 4.42 -17.44
C LYS A 81 -27.63 5.11 -16.13
N ASP A 82 -27.42 4.43 -15.00
CA ASP A 82 -27.77 4.95 -13.68
C ASP A 82 -26.73 5.94 -13.16
N ALA A 83 -25.43 5.74 -13.47
CA ALA A 83 -24.35 6.66 -13.13
C ALA A 83 -24.43 7.98 -13.90
N GLY A 84 -25.02 7.97 -15.10
CA GLY A 84 -25.15 9.11 -15.99
C GLY A 84 -23.90 9.42 -16.81
N GLU A 85 -24.10 9.94 -18.02
CA GLU A 85 -23.04 10.12 -19.02
C GLU A 85 -21.86 10.96 -18.52
N LYS A 86 -22.12 12.05 -17.80
CA LYS A 86 -21.08 12.94 -17.28
C LYS A 86 -20.15 12.20 -16.32
N VAL A 87 -20.71 11.42 -15.39
CA VAL A 87 -19.95 10.65 -14.39
C VAL A 87 -19.17 9.53 -15.07
N VAL A 88 -19.80 8.78 -15.98
CA VAL A 88 -19.14 7.72 -16.76
C VAL A 88 -17.95 8.27 -17.54
N LYS A 89 -18.12 9.42 -18.21
CA LYS A 89 -17.04 10.07 -18.98
C LYS A 89 -15.90 10.52 -18.06
N ALA A 90 -16.21 11.08 -16.88
CA ALA A 90 -15.21 11.47 -15.89
C ALA A 90 -14.45 10.25 -15.34
N ALA A 91 -15.15 9.19 -14.95
CA ALA A 91 -14.54 7.96 -14.45
C ALA A 91 -13.63 7.28 -15.51
N LYS A 92 -14.04 7.23 -16.77
CA LYS A 92 -13.20 6.71 -17.87
C LYS A 92 -11.91 7.50 -18.04
N ARG A 93 -11.96 8.82 -17.86
CA ARG A 93 -10.79 9.71 -17.99
C ARG A 93 -9.90 9.75 -16.74
N TYR A 94 -10.39 9.26 -15.63
CA TYR A 94 -9.63 9.26 -14.37
C TYR A 94 -8.37 8.43 -14.51
N LYS A 95 -7.22 9.04 -14.19
CA LYS A 95 -5.92 8.38 -14.31
C LYS A 95 -5.52 7.81 -12.95
N SER A 96 -5.42 6.48 -12.88
CA SER A 96 -4.92 5.74 -11.72
C SER A 96 -3.63 5.02 -12.14
N ARG A 97 -2.52 5.77 -12.22
CA ARG A 97 -1.27 5.22 -12.75
C ARG A 97 -0.51 4.39 -11.72
N GLY A 98 -0.72 4.67 -10.43
CA GLY A 98 0.20 4.22 -9.40
C GLY A 98 1.57 4.88 -9.54
N SER A 99 2.31 5.03 -8.46
CA SER A 99 3.66 5.61 -8.50
C SER A 99 4.61 4.94 -7.52
N SER A 100 4.10 4.05 -6.68
CA SER A 100 4.88 3.43 -5.62
C SER A 100 4.47 1.99 -5.40
N ALA A 101 5.39 1.24 -4.86
CA ALA A 101 5.18 -0.12 -4.39
C ALA A 101 5.56 -0.23 -2.91
N LYS A 102 5.12 -1.31 -2.29
CA LYS A 102 5.55 -1.71 -0.97
C LYS A 102 6.19 -3.08 -1.04
N VAL A 103 7.39 -3.20 -0.49
CA VAL A 103 8.10 -4.47 -0.34
C VAL A 103 8.26 -4.74 1.15
N ASN A 104 7.77 -5.89 1.61
CA ASN A 104 7.91 -6.31 2.99
C ASN A 104 8.89 -7.47 3.04
N ILE A 105 9.87 -7.39 3.94
CA ILE A 105 10.97 -8.35 4.02
C ILE A 105 11.01 -8.91 5.44
N ALA A 106 10.84 -10.22 5.58
CA ALA A 106 11.05 -10.92 6.84
C ALA A 106 12.55 -11.11 7.09
N LEU A 107 13.01 -10.76 8.30
CA LEU A 107 14.41 -10.76 8.67
C LEU A 107 14.65 -11.66 9.89
N ASN A 108 15.74 -12.42 9.88
CA ASN A 108 16.20 -13.23 11.01
C ASN A 108 17.14 -12.47 11.96
N GLY A 109 17.27 -11.18 11.82
CA GLY A 109 18.09 -10.29 12.64
C GLY A 109 18.02 -8.86 12.12
N ILE A 110 18.81 -7.97 12.69
CA ILE A 110 18.84 -6.55 12.32
C ILE A 110 20.07 -6.30 11.42
N PRO A 111 19.89 -5.92 10.15
CA PRO A 111 21.00 -5.60 9.27
C PRO A 111 21.75 -4.35 9.74
N GLU A 112 23.05 -4.31 9.48
CA GLU A 112 23.90 -3.18 9.82
C GLU A 112 23.93 -2.16 8.69
N PHE A 113 23.80 -0.90 9.05
CA PHE A 113 23.95 0.23 8.14
C PHE A 113 25.18 1.05 8.58
N PRO A 114 26.34 0.89 7.93
CA PRO A 114 27.59 1.54 8.34
C PRO A 114 27.53 3.07 8.40
N ALA A 115 26.58 3.69 7.70
CA ALA A 115 26.34 5.14 7.76
C ALA A 115 25.73 5.57 9.11
N LEU A 116 25.15 4.64 9.88
CA LEU A 116 24.60 4.92 11.20
C LEU A 116 25.64 4.58 12.28
N PRO A 117 25.81 5.41 13.31
CA PRO A 117 26.62 5.05 14.46
C PRO A 117 26.16 3.72 15.09
N LYS A 118 27.10 2.90 15.51
CA LYS A 118 26.77 1.60 16.15
C LYS A 118 25.88 1.80 17.38
N GLY A 119 24.76 1.07 17.40
CA GLY A 119 23.75 1.20 18.46
C GLY A 119 22.90 2.47 18.38
N SER A 120 22.89 3.14 17.24
CA SER A 120 22.10 4.34 17.01
C SER A 120 20.60 4.06 17.11
N GLU A 121 19.88 4.87 17.88
CA GLU A 121 18.40 4.85 17.94
C GLU A 121 17.76 5.31 16.63
N LEU A 122 18.51 5.93 15.69
CA LEU A 122 17.99 6.40 14.42
C LEU A 122 17.43 5.28 13.54
N ILE A 123 17.93 4.04 13.69
CA ILE A 123 17.41 2.87 12.98
C ILE A 123 15.95 2.51 13.38
N LYS A 124 15.47 3.00 14.52
CA LYS A 124 14.08 2.80 14.97
C LYS A 124 13.09 3.73 14.28
N GLY A 125 13.58 4.78 13.66
CA GLY A 125 12.80 5.74 12.90
C GLY A 125 12.65 5.31 11.45
N ASP A 126 12.07 6.22 10.69
CA ASP A 126 11.97 6.16 9.26
C ASP A 126 13.27 6.68 8.64
N PHE A 127 13.88 5.91 7.74
CA PHE A 127 15.14 6.30 7.11
C PHE A 127 15.11 6.04 5.61
N HIS A 128 15.80 6.87 4.88
CA HIS A 128 15.72 6.90 3.43
C HIS A 128 17.03 6.54 2.76
N ILE A 129 16.91 5.84 1.63
CA ILE A 129 18.03 5.61 0.72
C ILE A 129 17.73 6.28 -0.60
N ILE A 130 18.64 7.17 -1.00
CA ILE A 130 18.67 7.78 -2.30
C ILE A 130 20.09 8.29 -2.58
N ASP A 131 20.57 8.09 -3.80
CA ASP A 131 21.93 8.50 -4.15
C ASP A 131 22.05 10.04 -4.25
N ASN A 132 21.17 10.67 -5.03
CA ASN A 132 21.15 12.11 -5.27
C ASN A 132 19.85 12.53 -5.96
N MET A 133 19.66 13.84 -6.17
CA MET A 133 18.45 14.39 -6.81
C MET A 133 18.31 13.96 -8.27
N GLU A 134 19.42 13.83 -9.00
CA GLU A 134 19.38 13.37 -10.40
C GLU A 134 18.90 11.92 -10.51
N ALA A 135 19.25 11.06 -9.55
CA ALA A 135 18.74 9.69 -9.49
C ALA A 135 17.24 9.66 -9.23
N TYR A 136 16.74 10.57 -8.38
CA TYR A 136 15.32 10.68 -8.09
C TYR A 136 14.50 11.15 -9.30
N GLU A 137 14.98 12.19 -9.98
CA GLU A 137 14.35 12.69 -11.22
C GLU A 137 14.37 11.63 -12.32
N ARG A 138 15.47 10.90 -12.48
CA ARG A 138 15.58 9.80 -13.45
C ARG A 138 14.59 8.69 -13.16
N GLY A 139 14.40 8.33 -11.90
CA GLY A 139 13.40 7.35 -11.50
C GLY A 139 11.98 7.77 -11.87
N TYR A 140 11.67 9.06 -11.78
CA TYR A 140 10.40 9.62 -12.25
C TYR A 140 10.27 9.55 -13.78
N ASP A 141 11.34 9.80 -14.51
CA ASP A 141 11.35 9.68 -15.97
C ASP A 141 11.12 8.23 -16.42
N GLU A 142 11.81 7.25 -15.80
CA GLU A 142 11.60 5.82 -16.03
C GLU A 142 10.13 5.43 -15.79
N TRP A 143 9.53 5.95 -14.71
CA TRP A 143 8.11 5.70 -14.41
C TRP A 143 7.16 6.30 -15.47
N LYS A 144 7.45 7.48 -16.01
CA LYS A 144 6.66 8.06 -17.10
C LYS A 144 6.66 7.18 -18.36
N GLU A 145 7.76 6.46 -18.58
CA GLU A 145 7.93 5.49 -19.67
C GLU A 145 7.30 4.11 -19.34
N GLY A 146 6.72 3.91 -18.16
CA GLY A 146 6.10 2.65 -17.77
C GLY A 146 7.07 1.64 -17.15
N LYS A 147 8.24 2.09 -16.70
CA LYS A 147 9.26 1.26 -16.03
C LYS A 147 9.30 1.56 -14.54
N TRP A 148 9.80 0.62 -13.73
CA TRP A 148 10.17 0.96 -12.34
C TRP A 148 11.53 1.66 -12.32
N SER A 149 11.80 2.40 -11.25
CA SER A 149 13.10 3.03 -11.06
C SER A 149 14.20 1.98 -10.87
N THR A 150 15.24 2.05 -11.68
CA THR A 150 16.43 1.18 -11.57
C THR A 150 17.30 1.53 -10.37
N ASN A 151 17.20 2.78 -9.89
CA ASN A 151 17.82 3.26 -8.66
C ASN A 151 16.75 3.96 -7.80
N PRO A 152 15.90 3.16 -7.12
CA PRO A 152 14.71 3.67 -6.47
C PRO A 152 15.04 4.51 -5.24
N TYR A 153 14.18 5.50 -4.98
CA TYR A 153 14.02 6.05 -3.64
C TYR A 153 13.37 4.98 -2.76
N LEU A 154 14.00 4.71 -1.65
CA LEU A 154 13.53 3.77 -0.64
C LEU A 154 13.33 4.50 0.68
N ASP A 155 12.14 4.34 1.21
CA ASP A 155 11.73 4.76 2.53
C ASP A 155 11.56 3.49 3.36
N LEU A 156 12.39 3.34 4.38
CA LEU A 156 12.63 2.10 5.11
C LEU A 156 12.24 2.25 6.57
N LEU A 157 11.56 1.25 7.08
CA LEU A 157 11.20 1.15 8.49
C LEU A 157 11.31 -0.30 8.96
N ILE A 158 11.83 -0.50 10.18
CA ILE A 158 11.85 -1.79 10.88
C ILE A 158 10.92 -1.69 12.11
N PRO A 159 9.60 -1.87 11.94
CA PRO A 159 8.62 -1.58 13.00
C PRO A 159 8.81 -2.40 14.26
N THR A 160 9.39 -3.58 14.16
CA THR A 160 9.69 -4.45 15.31
C THR A 160 10.72 -3.89 16.27
N LEU A 161 11.46 -2.84 15.88
CA LEU A 161 12.37 -2.14 16.79
C LEU A 161 11.63 -1.20 17.76
N THR A 162 10.41 -0.80 17.41
CA THR A 162 9.54 0.02 18.27
C THR A 162 8.43 -0.82 18.90
N ASP A 163 7.92 -1.83 18.20
CA ASP A 163 6.91 -2.77 18.68
C ASP A 163 7.35 -4.23 18.45
N PRO A 164 8.08 -4.83 19.38
CA PRO A 164 8.54 -6.22 19.27
C PRO A 164 7.41 -7.26 19.17
N SER A 165 6.16 -6.89 19.50
CA SER A 165 5.03 -7.81 19.40
C SER A 165 4.64 -8.17 17.97
N MET A 166 5.18 -7.45 16.98
CA MET A 166 4.84 -7.61 15.55
C MET A 166 5.61 -8.73 14.84
N ALA A 167 6.55 -9.41 15.53
CA ALA A 167 7.25 -10.58 15.00
C ALA A 167 7.58 -11.56 16.13
N PRO A 168 7.90 -12.83 15.81
CA PRO A 168 8.42 -13.77 16.81
C PRO A 168 9.72 -13.27 17.44
N PRO A 169 10.06 -13.71 18.67
CA PRO A 169 11.31 -13.32 19.33
C PRO A 169 12.54 -13.55 18.44
N GLY A 170 13.39 -12.52 18.33
CA GLY A 170 14.60 -12.57 17.51
C GLY A 170 14.37 -12.40 16.01
N LYS A 171 13.12 -12.26 15.59
CA LYS A 171 12.74 -11.98 14.19
C LYS A 171 12.30 -10.54 14.04
N HIS A 172 12.51 -10.04 12.85
CA HIS A 172 12.14 -8.67 12.47
C HIS A 172 11.46 -8.67 11.11
N TYR A 173 10.86 -7.55 10.76
CA TYR A 173 10.51 -7.29 9.37
C TYR A 173 10.84 -5.85 9.01
N MET A 174 11.21 -5.66 7.77
CA MET A 174 11.40 -4.36 7.17
C MET A 174 10.28 -4.09 6.19
N THR A 175 9.73 -2.90 6.25
CA THR A 175 8.80 -2.40 5.25
C THR A 175 9.50 -1.33 4.43
N CYS A 176 9.44 -1.48 3.11
CA CYS A 176 10.05 -0.56 2.16
C CYS A 176 8.96 0.07 1.31
N PHE A 177 8.81 1.38 1.40
CA PHE A 177 8.06 2.14 0.42
C PHE A 177 9.01 2.54 -0.71
N VAL A 178 8.64 2.21 -1.94
CA VAL A 178 9.54 2.25 -3.09
C VAL A 178 8.98 3.20 -4.14
N GLN A 179 9.74 4.18 -4.56
CA GLN A 179 9.44 5.09 -5.67
C GLN A 179 10.59 5.06 -6.71
N TYR A 180 10.27 4.93 -7.99
CA TYR A 180 8.92 4.91 -8.57
C TYR A 180 8.60 3.51 -9.09
N CYS A 181 7.33 3.17 -9.08
CA CYS A 181 6.85 1.88 -9.54
C CYS A 181 5.52 2.08 -10.29
N PRO A 182 5.40 1.65 -11.57
CA PRO A 182 4.19 1.81 -12.35
C PRO A 182 3.14 0.74 -12.03
N ALA A 183 1.86 1.05 -12.26
CA ALA A 183 0.78 0.05 -12.14
C ALA A 183 0.88 -1.08 -13.18
N LYS A 184 1.51 -0.81 -14.32
CA LYS A 184 1.81 -1.77 -15.39
C LYS A 184 3.23 -1.52 -15.87
N VAL A 185 3.98 -2.59 -16.12
CA VAL A 185 5.37 -2.51 -16.61
C VAL A 185 5.35 -2.63 -18.12
N ASP A 186 5.82 -1.61 -18.84
CA ASP A 186 5.78 -1.53 -20.30
C ASP A 186 4.38 -1.87 -20.86
N GLY A 187 3.32 -1.44 -20.17
CA GLY A 187 1.93 -1.70 -20.52
C GLY A 187 1.41 -3.10 -20.14
N GLN A 188 2.25 -3.98 -19.61
CA GLN A 188 1.89 -5.34 -19.19
C GLN A 188 1.50 -5.40 -17.72
N ASP A 189 0.64 -6.35 -17.37
CA ASP A 189 0.32 -6.64 -15.98
C ASP A 189 1.51 -7.32 -15.28
N TRP A 190 1.61 -7.13 -13.96
CA TRP A 190 2.65 -7.73 -13.15
C TRP A 190 2.57 -9.26 -13.16
N SER A 191 3.68 -9.91 -13.55
CA SER A 191 3.88 -11.35 -13.45
C SER A 191 4.72 -11.70 -12.21
N ALA A 192 4.78 -12.97 -11.84
CA ALA A 192 5.65 -13.45 -10.77
C ALA A 192 7.12 -13.11 -11.04
N ASP A 193 7.56 -13.23 -12.30
CA ASP A 193 8.93 -12.90 -12.69
C ASP A 193 9.24 -11.41 -12.57
N LEU A 194 8.32 -10.53 -12.97
CA LEU A 194 8.47 -9.09 -12.82
C LEU A 194 8.48 -8.68 -11.34
N LEU A 195 7.64 -9.30 -10.51
CA LEU A 195 7.65 -9.08 -9.06
C LEU A 195 8.99 -9.49 -8.44
N LYS A 196 9.53 -10.65 -8.85
CA LYS A 196 10.84 -11.10 -8.39
C LYS A 196 11.95 -10.15 -8.81
N GLN A 197 12.01 -9.75 -10.08
CA GLN A 197 13.02 -8.80 -10.59
C GLN A 197 12.95 -7.47 -9.85
N PHE A 198 11.75 -6.96 -9.61
CA PHE A 198 11.56 -5.72 -8.85
C PHE A 198 12.04 -5.87 -7.40
N GLY A 199 11.67 -6.96 -6.72
CA GLY A 199 12.14 -7.26 -5.36
C GLY A 199 13.68 -7.39 -5.30
N ASP A 200 14.29 -8.10 -6.25
CA ASP A 200 15.74 -8.22 -6.35
C ASP A 200 16.41 -6.83 -6.55
N ASN A 201 15.81 -5.95 -7.34
CA ASN A 201 16.28 -4.56 -7.51
C ASN A 201 16.26 -3.80 -6.18
N VAL A 202 15.18 -3.91 -5.41
CA VAL A 202 15.05 -3.28 -4.08
C VAL A 202 16.10 -3.82 -3.12
N VAL A 203 16.22 -5.15 -3.01
CA VAL A 203 17.21 -5.81 -2.15
C VAL A 203 18.63 -5.40 -2.52
N ASN A 204 18.98 -5.36 -3.81
CA ASN A 204 20.28 -4.92 -4.28
C ASN A 204 20.56 -3.45 -3.96
N SER A 205 19.55 -2.60 -4.03
CA SER A 205 19.65 -1.19 -3.69
C SER A 205 19.94 -0.98 -2.20
N ILE A 206 19.27 -1.75 -1.32
CA ILE A 206 19.54 -1.73 0.13
C ILE A 206 20.95 -2.26 0.43
N ALA A 207 21.35 -3.35 -0.22
CA ALA A 207 22.64 -4.00 0.01
C ALA A 207 23.86 -3.12 -0.31
N LYS A 208 23.70 -2.08 -1.15
CA LYS A 208 24.76 -1.07 -1.36
C LYS A 208 25.13 -0.33 -0.08
N TYR A 209 24.15 -0.14 0.81
CA TYR A 209 24.29 0.63 2.06
C TYR A 209 24.31 -0.26 3.31
N SER A 210 23.99 -1.53 3.16
CA SER A 210 24.00 -2.56 4.22
C SER A 210 24.58 -3.85 3.65
N PRO A 211 25.92 -4.02 3.67
CA PRO A 211 26.60 -5.14 3.00
C PRO A 211 26.14 -6.53 3.46
N ASN A 212 25.71 -6.66 4.71
CA ASN A 212 25.21 -7.92 5.27
C ASN A 212 23.69 -8.09 5.16
N PHE A 213 22.98 -7.19 4.47
CA PHE A 213 21.53 -7.20 4.41
C PHE A 213 20.93 -8.51 3.93
N LYS A 214 21.53 -9.08 2.87
CA LYS A 214 21.05 -10.30 2.24
C LYS A 214 21.10 -11.52 3.16
N ASP A 215 22.04 -11.53 4.12
CA ASP A 215 22.24 -12.64 5.06
C ASP A 215 21.09 -12.76 6.08
N PHE A 216 20.35 -11.64 6.27
CA PHE A 216 19.21 -11.58 7.18
C PHE A 216 17.87 -11.88 6.53
N ILE A 217 17.77 -11.98 5.21
CA ILE A 217 16.50 -12.17 4.52
C ILE A 217 16.01 -13.61 4.68
N GLU A 218 14.83 -13.80 5.25
CA GLU A 218 14.14 -15.09 5.30
C GLU A 218 13.07 -15.20 4.20
N HIS A 219 12.33 -14.11 3.95
CA HIS A 219 11.26 -14.08 2.96
C HIS A 219 10.99 -12.64 2.52
N MET A 220 10.46 -12.53 1.28
CA MET A 220 10.08 -11.24 0.69
C MET A 220 8.77 -11.40 -0.11
#